data_cafaaa8e167e95b275bf946281dc3de2
#
_entry.id   cafaaa8e167e95b275bf946281dc3de2
#
_cell.length_a   1.000
_cell.length_b   1.000
_cell.length_c   1.000
_cell.angle_alpha   90.00
_cell.angle_beta   90.00
_cell.angle_gamma   90.00
#
_symmetry.space_group_name_H-M   'P 1'
#
loop_
_entity.id
_entity.type
_entity.pdbx_description
1 polymer ?
#
loop_
_entity_poly.entity_id
_entity_poly.type
_entity_poly.pdbx_seq_one_letter_code
_entity_poly.pdbx_strand_id
1 'polypeptide(L)'
;MRTKIKSVSFLIFVLLILTIFSSISVFSDSSNQTKISIPAEIFNKKLTDEERAVLEKGEVLIKNIDSMKNISINPIPETEKTISIMTDLKPKYIAEIIQIRPYEGNENLLEKINNTLMNVSDYVGIPYFSERRQELFELYSAAEIVNLTKNENKTEIDAVLNMSLFGDFNTKIEIEAGDDAYFYTMKNIDKLVYRKKFTAVKAERMKSCICVFRDGENWILYSIGGVNTLRIFFLEDRIETSFLNRIKSFCNFIFTKI
;
A
#
# COMPACT_ATOMS: atom_id res chain seq x y z
N MET A 1 -46.16 25.63 -36.00
CA MET A 1 -46.91 24.90 -34.96
C MET A 1 -46.30 23.53 -34.71
N ARG A 2 -44.96 23.44 -34.51
CA ARG A 2 -44.22 22.14 -34.36
C ARG A 2 -43.25 22.07 -33.20
N THR A 3 -43.27 23.03 -32.29
CA THR A 3 -42.30 23.11 -31.17
C THR A 3 -42.86 22.83 -29.76
N LYS A 4 -44.16 22.64 -29.60
CA LYS A 4 -44.76 22.37 -28.28
C LYS A 4 -44.92 20.89 -27.91
N ILE A 5 -44.79 19.95 -28.83
CA ILE A 5 -45.02 18.51 -28.57
C ILE A 5 -43.73 17.84 -27.98
N LYS A 6 -42.52 18.35 -28.28
CA LYS A 6 -41.27 17.77 -27.75
C LYS A 6 -41.01 18.07 -26.28
N SER A 7 -41.59 19.16 -25.76
CA SER A 7 -41.42 19.57 -24.35
C SER A 7 -42.24 18.71 -23.37
N VAL A 8 -43.44 18.30 -23.78
CA VAL A 8 -44.32 17.48 -22.91
C VAL A 8 -43.83 16.05 -22.80
N SER A 9 -43.26 15.49 -23.88
CA SER A 9 -42.72 14.13 -23.88
C SER A 9 -41.46 14.00 -23.03
N PHE A 10 -40.64 15.05 -23.00
CA PHE A 10 -39.43 15.09 -22.14
C PHE A 10 -39.77 15.22 -20.65
N LEU A 11 -40.79 16.01 -20.33
CA LEU A 11 -41.24 16.17 -18.92
C LEU A 11 -41.87 14.89 -18.37
N ILE A 12 -42.60 14.11 -19.17
CA ILE A 12 -43.17 12.83 -18.78
C ILE A 12 -42.08 11.77 -18.58
N PHE A 13 -41.00 11.81 -19.41
CA PHE A 13 -39.86 10.89 -19.25
C PHE A 13 -39.04 11.17 -17.99
N VAL A 14 -38.85 12.43 -17.63
CA VAL A 14 -38.18 12.83 -16.40
C VAL A 14 -39.00 12.50 -15.16
N LEU A 15 -40.33 12.66 -15.21
CA LEU A 15 -41.20 12.23 -14.11
C LEU A 15 -41.25 10.70 -13.91
N LEU A 16 -41.16 9.92 -14.99
CA LEU A 16 -41.14 8.46 -14.89
C LEU A 16 -39.82 7.94 -14.29
N ILE A 17 -38.68 8.62 -14.51
CA ILE A 17 -37.40 8.28 -13.90
C ILE A 17 -37.39 8.61 -12.39
N LEU A 18 -38.08 9.69 -11.99
CA LEU A 18 -38.18 10.06 -10.57
C LEU A 18 -39.07 9.12 -9.73
N THR A 19 -40.03 8.42 -10.35
CA THR A 19 -40.90 7.46 -9.63
C THR A 19 -40.25 6.07 -9.50
N ILE A 20 -39.23 5.72 -10.28
CA ILE A 20 -38.49 4.44 -10.17
C ILE A 20 -37.45 4.49 -9.04
N PHE A 21 -37.03 5.69 -8.61
CA PHE A 21 -36.05 5.85 -7.52
C PHE A 21 -36.66 5.83 -6.11
N SER A 22 -38.01 5.83 -5.97
CA SER A 22 -38.67 5.89 -4.66
C SER A 22 -39.07 4.54 -4.06
N SER A 23 -38.68 3.42 -4.67
CA SER A 23 -38.95 2.06 -4.15
C SER A 23 -37.73 1.15 -4.08
N ILE A 24 -36.50 1.70 -4.10
CA ILE A 24 -35.37 0.97 -3.56
C ILE A 24 -35.45 1.15 -2.04
N SER A 25 -36.20 0.26 -1.40
CA SER A 25 -35.95 -0.07 -0.02
C SER A 25 -34.49 -0.45 0.07
N VAL A 26 -33.66 0.46 0.58
CA VAL A 26 -32.35 0.11 1.09
C VAL A 26 -32.65 -0.89 2.19
N PHE A 27 -32.66 -2.18 1.87
CA PHE A 27 -32.35 -3.20 2.83
C PHE A 27 -30.95 -2.81 3.33
N SER A 28 -30.91 -2.03 4.38
CA SER A 28 -29.81 -1.98 5.29
C SER A 28 -29.69 -3.39 5.82
N ASP A 29 -28.97 -4.22 5.09
CA ASP A 29 -28.40 -5.43 5.64
C ASP A 29 -27.44 -4.94 6.72
N SER A 30 -27.97 -4.76 7.93
CA SER A 30 -27.20 -4.67 9.14
C SER A 30 -26.63 -6.08 9.36
N SER A 31 -25.75 -6.52 8.44
CA SER A 31 -24.81 -7.56 8.76
C SER A 31 -24.11 -7.04 10.01
N ASN A 32 -24.27 -7.74 11.13
CA ASN A 32 -23.43 -7.64 12.30
C ASN A 32 -22.01 -7.98 11.84
N GLN A 33 -21.33 -7.04 11.19
CA GLN A 33 -19.89 -7.13 11.01
C GLN A 33 -19.33 -7.09 12.42
N THR A 34 -18.86 -8.23 12.89
CA THR A 34 -18.17 -8.35 14.16
C THR A 34 -17.03 -7.35 14.13
N LYS A 35 -17.15 -6.31 14.99
CA LYS A 35 -16.15 -5.26 15.07
C LYS A 35 -14.80 -5.88 15.44
N ILE A 36 -13.79 -5.63 14.62
CA ILE A 36 -12.43 -6.15 14.85
C ILE A 36 -11.86 -5.48 16.09
N SER A 37 -11.34 -6.28 17.02
CA SER A 37 -10.64 -5.76 18.20
C SER A 37 -9.24 -5.30 17.80
N ILE A 38 -8.84 -4.12 18.25
CA ILE A 38 -7.49 -3.57 18.02
C ILE A 38 -6.63 -3.82 19.26
N PRO A 39 -5.60 -4.70 19.18
CA PRO A 39 -4.77 -5.04 20.31
C PRO A 39 -3.93 -3.84 20.79
N ALA A 40 -4.04 -3.51 22.08
CA ALA A 40 -3.31 -2.37 22.67
C ALA A 40 -1.80 -2.65 22.84
N GLU A 41 -1.40 -3.91 22.91
CA GLU A 41 0.00 -4.35 22.94
C GLU A 41 0.69 -4.17 21.59
N ILE A 42 -0.07 -4.25 20.47
CA ILE A 42 0.45 -4.11 19.13
C ILE A 42 0.42 -2.64 18.68
N PHE A 43 -0.67 -1.93 18.95
CA PHE A 43 -0.86 -0.56 18.50
C PHE A 43 -0.81 0.46 19.63
N ASN A 44 0.02 1.48 19.47
CA ASN A 44 0.24 2.52 20.48
C ASN A 44 -0.72 3.71 20.33
N LYS A 45 -0.51 4.75 21.15
CA LYS A 45 -1.34 5.96 21.22
C LYS A 45 -1.17 6.91 20.01
N LYS A 46 -0.30 6.60 19.05
CA LYS A 46 -0.16 7.36 17.79
C LYS A 46 -1.24 7.00 16.77
N LEU A 47 -1.96 5.91 17.03
CA LEU A 47 -3.16 5.55 16.29
C LEU A 47 -4.34 6.32 16.87
N THR A 48 -4.91 7.25 16.11
CA THR A 48 -6.06 8.07 16.56
C THR A 48 -7.36 7.27 16.62
N ASP A 49 -8.39 7.82 17.24
CA ASP A 49 -9.68 7.13 17.34
C ASP A 49 -10.35 6.97 15.97
N GLU A 50 -10.20 7.95 15.06
CA GLU A 50 -10.68 7.86 13.68
C GLU A 50 -9.94 6.77 12.91
N GLU A 51 -8.61 6.67 13.07
CA GLU A 51 -7.78 5.63 12.46
C GLU A 51 -8.13 4.25 13.00
N ARG A 52 -8.40 4.14 14.31
CA ARG A 52 -8.91 2.91 14.93
C ARG A 52 -10.24 2.50 14.32
N ALA A 53 -11.18 3.43 14.13
CA ALA A 53 -12.47 3.15 13.53
C ALA A 53 -12.38 2.63 12.08
N VAL A 54 -11.33 3.00 11.32
CA VAL A 54 -11.03 2.42 9.99
C VAL A 54 -10.61 0.96 10.13
N LEU A 55 -9.67 0.66 11.04
CA LEU A 55 -9.15 -0.70 11.25
C LEU A 55 -10.21 -1.65 11.82
N GLU A 56 -11.09 -1.17 12.70
CA GLU A 56 -12.20 -1.94 13.28
C GLU A 56 -13.20 -2.44 12.23
N LYS A 57 -13.25 -1.81 11.07
CA LYS A 57 -14.04 -2.22 9.91
C LYS A 57 -13.28 -3.17 8.96
N GLY A 58 -12.01 -3.49 9.24
CA GLY A 58 -11.15 -4.26 8.34
C GLY A 58 -10.65 -3.47 7.12
N GLU A 59 -10.87 -2.15 7.09
CA GLU A 59 -10.43 -1.28 6.00
C GLU A 59 -8.93 -1.03 6.07
N VAL A 60 -8.32 -0.68 4.93
CA VAL A 60 -6.90 -0.34 4.86
C VAL A 60 -6.68 1.09 5.34
N LEU A 61 -5.92 1.25 6.41
CA LEU A 61 -5.46 2.55 6.88
C LEU A 61 -4.15 2.92 6.18
N ILE A 62 -4.10 4.09 5.56
CA ILE A 62 -2.90 4.63 4.89
C ILE A 62 -2.61 6.01 5.45
N LYS A 63 -1.41 6.20 5.99
CA LYS A 63 -1.00 7.48 6.57
C LYS A 63 0.43 7.85 6.20
N ASN A 64 0.67 9.15 6.06
CA ASN A 64 2.02 9.71 6.06
C ASN A 64 2.44 9.98 7.50
N ILE A 65 3.68 9.66 7.80
CA ILE A 65 4.30 10.03 9.08
C ILE A 65 5.61 10.77 8.81
N ASP A 66 5.88 11.77 9.59
CA ASP A 66 7.05 12.66 9.43
C ASP A 66 8.30 12.12 10.15
N SER A 67 8.14 11.13 11.02
CA SER A 67 9.23 10.55 11.80
C SER A 67 8.93 9.13 12.27
N MET A 68 9.95 8.29 12.39
CA MET A 68 9.86 6.97 13.02
C MET A 68 9.35 7.00 14.46
N LYS A 69 9.40 8.15 15.14
CA LYS A 69 8.80 8.33 16.47
C LYS A 69 7.26 8.37 16.43
N ASN A 70 6.67 8.52 15.28
CA ASN A 70 5.23 8.65 15.06
C ASN A 70 4.60 7.39 14.44
N ILE A 71 5.33 6.28 14.35
CA ILE A 71 4.76 4.99 13.95
C ILE A 71 3.66 4.57 14.92
N SER A 72 2.63 3.91 14.38
CA SER A 72 1.45 3.50 15.15
C SER A 72 1.60 2.12 15.81
N ILE A 73 2.67 1.38 15.46
CA ILE A 73 2.92 0.02 15.96
C ILE A 73 3.99 0.01 17.05
N ASN A 74 3.87 -0.90 18.01
CA ASN A 74 4.86 -1.12 19.06
C ASN A 74 5.99 -2.05 18.57
N PRO A 75 7.20 -1.95 19.16
CA PRO A 75 8.27 -2.91 18.94
C PRO A 75 7.95 -4.22 19.69
N ILE A 76 7.38 -5.17 18.96
CA ILE A 76 7.17 -6.56 19.38
C ILE A 76 8.02 -7.47 18.48
N PRO A 77 8.25 -8.75 18.82
CA PRO A 77 9.13 -9.62 18.03
C PRO A 77 8.83 -9.61 16.52
N GLU A 78 7.55 -9.59 16.14
CA GLU A 78 7.09 -9.61 14.75
C GLU A 78 7.37 -8.30 14.00
N THR A 79 7.43 -7.17 14.69
CA THR A 79 7.62 -5.83 14.10
C THR A 79 9.02 -5.26 14.28
N GLU A 80 9.81 -5.80 15.21
CA GLU A 80 11.12 -5.26 15.60
C GLU A 80 12.07 -5.14 14.40
N LYS A 81 12.12 -6.16 13.55
CA LYS A 81 12.93 -6.17 12.33
C LYS A 81 12.54 -5.04 11.37
N THR A 82 11.25 -4.85 11.15
CA THR A 82 10.70 -3.77 10.31
C THR A 82 11.08 -2.40 10.86
N ILE A 83 10.91 -2.19 12.16
CA ILE A 83 11.23 -0.95 12.86
C ILE A 83 12.73 -0.65 12.78
N SER A 84 13.57 -1.66 13.01
CA SER A 84 15.03 -1.54 12.94
C SER A 84 15.49 -1.12 11.53
N ILE A 85 15.01 -1.80 10.48
CA ILE A 85 15.35 -1.49 9.09
C ILE A 85 14.99 -0.05 8.73
N MET A 86 13.82 0.43 9.17
CA MET A 86 13.38 1.79 8.88
C MET A 86 14.11 2.82 9.74
N THR A 87 14.41 2.51 10.98
CA THR A 87 15.22 3.38 11.86
C THR A 87 16.62 3.59 11.29
N ASP A 88 17.26 2.53 10.79
CA ASP A 88 18.59 2.60 10.17
C ASP A 88 18.58 3.35 8.83
N LEU A 89 17.49 3.27 8.08
CA LEU A 89 17.31 4.02 6.84
C LEU A 89 17.31 5.53 7.09
N LYS A 90 16.80 5.97 8.26
CA LYS A 90 16.56 7.40 8.59
C LYS A 90 15.80 8.09 7.48
N PRO A 91 14.60 7.62 7.13
CA PRO A 91 13.86 8.12 5.99
C PRO A 91 13.43 9.56 6.23
N LYS A 92 13.40 10.33 5.15
CA LYS A 92 12.86 11.69 5.14
C LYS A 92 11.34 11.68 4.90
N TYR A 93 10.87 10.74 4.09
CA TYR A 93 9.46 10.55 3.77
C TYR A 93 9.07 9.13 4.11
N ILE A 94 7.97 8.97 4.83
CA ILE A 94 7.51 7.68 5.36
C ILE A 94 6.01 7.55 5.13
N ALA A 95 5.58 6.40 4.63
CA ALA A 95 4.18 5.99 4.63
C ALA A 95 4.01 4.72 5.46
N GLU A 96 2.98 4.70 6.29
CA GLU A 96 2.57 3.57 7.12
C GLU A 96 1.21 3.08 6.62
N ILE A 97 1.07 1.77 6.41
CA ILE A 97 -0.13 1.14 5.90
C ILE A 97 -0.47 -0.04 6.83
N ILE A 98 -1.70 -0.09 7.30
CA ILE A 98 -2.17 -1.06 8.29
C ILE A 98 -3.51 -1.64 7.83
N GLN A 99 -3.69 -2.94 8.03
CA GLN A 99 -4.98 -3.58 7.94
C GLN A 99 -5.06 -4.69 8.98
N ILE A 100 -6.24 -4.90 9.54
CA ILE A 100 -6.53 -6.03 10.42
C ILE A 100 -7.62 -6.87 9.74
N ARG A 101 -7.42 -8.17 9.65
CA ARG A 101 -8.40 -9.10 9.09
C ARG A 101 -8.69 -10.22 10.08
N PRO A 102 -9.94 -10.68 10.19
CA PRO A 102 -10.22 -11.92 10.93
C PRO A 102 -9.42 -13.08 10.36
N TYR A 103 -8.97 -13.98 11.23
CA TYR A 103 -8.33 -15.23 10.80
C TYR A 103 -9.34 -16.11 10.06
N GLU A 104 -10.55 -16.24 10.61
CA GLU A 104 -11.65 -16.98 9.99
C GLU A 104 -11.97 -16.44 8.59
N GLY A 105 -11.93 -17.31 7.59
CA GLY A 105 -12.09 -16.95 6.17
C GLY A 105 -10.84 -16.39 5.49
N ASN A 106 -9.74 -16.23 6.23
CA ASN A 106 -8.44 -15.77 5.72
C ASN A 106 -7.29 -16.71 6.12
N GLU A 107 -7.56 -17.98 6.35
CA GLU A 107 -6.58 -18.96 6.83
C GLU A 107 -5.38 -19.12 5.88
N ASN A 108 -5.61 -18.89 4.59
CA ASN A 108 -4.58 -18.98 3.53
C ASN A 108 -3.93 -17.63 3.19
N LEU A 109 -4.04 -16.62 4.08
CA LEU A 109 -3.55 -15.27 3.82
C LEU A 109 -2.04 -15.24 3.54
N LEU A 110 -1.24 -15.99 4.30
CA LEU A 110 0.22 -16.03 4.11
C LEU A 110 0.61 -16.65 2.77
N GLU A 111 -0.13 -17.66 2.30
CA GLU A 111 0.08 -18.22 0.98
C GLU A 111 -0.25 -17.21 -0.13
N LYS A 112 -1.38 -16.51 -0.01
CA LYS A 112 -1.78 -15.48 -0.99
C LYS A 112 -0.78 -14.35 -1.07
N ILE A 113 -0.31 -13.83 0.09
CA ILE A 113 0.67 -12.75 0.11
C ILE A 113 2.01 -13.21 -0.47
N ASN A 114 2.45 -14.42 -0.14
CA ASN A 114 3.67 -14.99 -0.70
C ASN A 114 3.59 -15.09 -2.22
N ASN A 115 2.50 -15.65 -2.75
CA ASN A 115 2.29 -15.79 -4.20
C ASN A 115 2.26 -14.43 -4.89
N THR A 116 1.63 -13.43 -4.27
CA THR A 116 1.56 -12.06 -4.82
C THR A 116 2.91 -11.36 -4.82
N LEU A 117 3.70 -11.51 -3.74
CA LEU A 117 4.99 -10.82 -3.61
C LEU A 117 6.13 -11.53 -4.34
N MET A 118 6.06 -12.85 -4.48
CA MET A 118 7.02 -13.65 -5.26
C MET A 118 6.90 -13.39 -6.76
N ASN A 119 5.70 -13.08 -7.25
CA ASN A 119 5.46 -12.86 -8.67
C ASN A 119 5.80 -11.40 -9.05
N VAL A 120 7.09 -11.10 -9.15
CA VAL A 120 7.60 -9.75 -9.45
C VAL A 120 7.07 -9.20 -10.78
N SER A 121 6.76 -10.08 -11.75
CA SER A 121 6.15 -9.64 -13.02
C SER A 121 4.79 -8.98 -12.84
N ASP A 122 4.04 -9.33 -11.80
CA ASP A 122 2.74 -8.71 -11.48
C ASP A 122 2.87 -7.30 -10.88
N TYR A 123 4.09 -6.82 -10.62
CA TYR A 123 4.31 -5.43 -10.22
C TYR A 123 4.13 -4.47 -11.39
N VAL A 124 4.21 -4.96 -12.63
CA VAL A 124 3.89 -4.18 -13.83
C VAL A 124 2.41 -3.84 -13.83
N GLY A 125 2.10 -2.60 -14.16
CA GLY A 125 0.71 -2.13 -14.26
C GLY A 125 0.06 -1.78 -12.91
N ILE A 126 0.75 -1.90 -11.77
CA ILE A 126 0.22 -1.38 -10.49
C ILE A 126 -0.16 0.09 -10.68
N PRO A 127 -1.43 0.48 -10.44
CA PRO A 127 -1.87 1.84 -10.69
C PRO A 127 -1.24 2.82 -9.70
N TYR A 128 -0.70 3.89 -10.24
CA TYR A 128 -0.10 4.99 -9.49
C TYR A 128 -0.74 6.31 -9.93
N PHE A 129 -1.35 7.02 -9.00
CA PHE A 129 -1.92 8.34 -9.27
C PHE A 129 -0.86 9.43 -9.14
N SER A 130 -0.65 10.19 -10.22
CA SER A 130 0.22 11.36 -10.22
C SER A 130 -0.58 12.63 -9.92
N GLU A 131 -0.52 13.11 -8.70
CA GLU A 131 -1.20 14.36 -8.30
C GLU A 131 -0.84 15.56 -9.19
N ARG A 132 0.41 15.61 -9.65
CA ARG A 132 0.88 16.69 -10.51
C ARG A 132 0.20 16.70 -11.87
N ARG A 133 -0.06 15.51 -12.46
CA ARG A 133 -0.65 15.38 -13.79
C ARG A 133 -2.16 15.13 -13.73
N GLN A 134 -2.67 14.80 -12.54
CA GLN A 134 -4.06 14.39 -12.31
C GLN A 134 -4.43 13.19 -13.20
N GLU A 135 -3.49 12.26 -13.39
CA GLU A 135 -3.61 11.09 -14.26
C GLU A 135 -3.08 9.84 -13.54
N LEU A 136 -3.62 8.69 -13.95
CA LEU A 136 -3.12 7.38 -13.56
C LEU A 136 -1.94 6.97 -14.45
N PHE A 137 -0.92 6.43 -13.82
CA PHE A 137 0.25 5.82 -14.46
C PHE A 137 0.47 4.43 -13.89
N GLU A 138 1.39 3.70 -14.47
CA GLU A 138 1.93 2.48 -13.88
C GLU A 138 3.03 2.83 -12.90
N LEU A 139 3.02 2.17 -11.73
CA LEU A 139 4.09 2.29 -10.74
C LEU A 139 5.41 1.79 -11.33
N TYR A 140 5.35 0.61 -11.93
CA TYR A 140 6.43 0.00 -12.69
C TYR A 140 5.94 -0.36 -14.09
N SER A 141 6.69 0.06 -15.11
CA SER A 141 6.41 -0.27 -16.52
C SER A 141 7.16 -1.52 -17.00
N ALA A 142 8.12 -2.00 -16.21
CA ALA A 142 8.78 -3.29 -16.37
C ALA A 142 9.24 -3.80 -15.00
N ALA A 143 9.23 -5.14 -14.85
CA ALA A 143 9.70 -5.82 -13.67
C ALA A 143 10.17 -7.23 -14.07
N GLU A 144 11.44 -7.53 -13.82
CA GLU A 144 12.07 -8.79 -14.25
C GLU A 144 12.97 -9.33 -13.14
N ILE A 145 12.83 -10.62 -12.84
CA ILE A 145 13.72 -11.34 -11.92
C ILE A 145 15.03 -11.65 -12.67
N VAL A 146 16.14 -11.23 -12.10
CA VAL A 146 17.49 -11.52 -12.60
C VAL A 146 18.06 -12.77 -11.92
N ASN A 147 17.82 -12.90 -10.61
CA ASN A 147 18.29 -14.04 -9.82
C ASN A 147 17.28 -14.33 -8.70
N LEU A 148 17.10 -15.60 -8.39
CA LEU A 148 16.27 -16.08 -7.31
C LEU A 148 16.98 -17.19 -6.56
N THR A 149 17.15 -17.01 -5.26
CA THR A 149 17.72 -18.01 -4.35
C THR A 149 16.69 -18.34 -3.28
N LYS A 150 16.36 -19.61 -3.12
CA LYS A 150 15.39 -20.08 -2.12
C LYS A 150 16.05 -21.08 -1.19
N ASN A 151 15.96 -20.80 0.10
CA ASN A 151 16.28 -21.71 1.20
C ASN A 151 14.97 -22.05 1.95
N GLU A 152 15.00 -22.93 2.94
CA GLU A 152 13.81 -23.43 3.63
C GLU A 152 12.79 -22.31 3.99
N ASN A 153 13.24 -21.27 4.69
CA ASN A 153 12.36 -20.19 5.17
C ASN A 153 12.70 -18.80 4.58
N LYS A 154 13.73 -18.73 3.72
CA LYS A 154 14.20 -17.46 3.17
C LYS A 154 14.27 -17.52 1.65
N THR A 155 13.73 -16.49 1.01
CA THR A 155 13.87 -16.28 -0.44
C THR A 155 14.53 -14.92 -0.66
N GLU A 156 15.53 -14.89 -1.53
CA GLU A 156 16.19 -13.68 -2.01
C GLU A 156 15.96 -13.54 -3.51
N ILE A 157 15.54 -12.37 -3.95
CA ILE A 157 15.29 -12.06 -5.36
C ILE A 157 16.08 -10.81 -5.71
N ASP A 158 16.90 -10.91 -6.73
CA ASP A 158 17.45 -9.74 -7.41
C ASP A 158 16.60 -9.48 -8.65
N ALA A 159 16.06 -8.28 -8.78
CA ALA A 159 15.18 -7.90 -9.88
C ALA A 159 15.54 -6.54 -10.46
N VAL A 160 15.21 -6.34 -11.72
CA VAL A 160 15.25 -5.03 -12.38
C VAL A 160 13.83 -4.50 -12.49
N LEU A 161 13.60 -3.32 -11.97
CA LEU A 161 12.33 -2.62 -12.06
C LEU A 161 12.52 -1.35 -12.89
N ASN A 162 11.56 -1.02 -13.76
CA ASN A 162 11.51 0.27 -14.44
C ASN A 162 10.46 1.17 -13.80
N MET A 163 10.89 2.30 -13.28
CA MET A 163 10.01 3.28 -12.65
C MET A 163 9.96 4.58 -13.47
N SER A 164 8.77 4.99 -13.86
CA SER A 164 8.55 6.25 -14.59
C SER A 164 9.32 7.42 -13.97
N LEU A 165 10.06 8.18 -14.80
CA LEU A 165 10.95 9.29 -14.47
C LEU A 165 12.33 8.90 -13.90
N PHE A 166 12.51 7.66 -13.43
CA PHE A 166 13.78 7.17 -12.86
C PHE A 166 14.48 6.15 -13.76
N GLY A 167 13.73 5.45 -14.64
CA GLY A 167 14.26 4.40 -15.52
C GLY A 167 14.45 3.09 -14.76
N ASP A 168 15.34 2.24 -15.33
CA ASP A 168 15.67 0.95 -14.75
C ASP A 168 16.55 1.11 -13.52
N PHE A 169 16.32 0.27 -12.53
CA PHE A 169 17.16 0.14 -11.35
C PHE A 169 17.11 -1.28 -10.81
N ASN A 170 18.25 -1.74 -10.27
CA ASN A 170 18.32 -3.01 -9.58
C ASN A 170 17.68 -2.88 -8.19
N THR A 171 16.95 -3.90 -7.81
CA THR A 171 16.33 -4.02 -6.48
C THR A 171 16.63 -5.38 -5.89
N LYS A 172 16.77 -5.43 -4.57
CA LYS A 172 16.85 -6.67 -3.81
C LYS A 172 15.59 -6.82 -2.98
N ILE A 173 14.99 -7.99 -3.07
CA ILE A 173 13.83 -8.41 -2.30
C ILE A 173 14.28 -9.57 -1.40
N GLU A 174 13.91 -9.52 -0.13
CA GLU A 174 14.12 -10.60 0.83
C GLU A 174 12.78 -10.94 1.46
N ILE A 175 12.47 -12.25 1.50
CA ILE A 175 11.24 -12.81 2.05
C ILE A 175 11.61 -13.85 3.08
N GLU A 176 10.95 -13.78 4.23
CA GLU A 176 10.97 -14.81 5.27
C GLU A 176 9.54 -15.24 5.52
N ALA A 177 9.25 -16.51 5.27
CA ALA A 177 7.93 -17.10 5.42
C ALA A 177 7.95 -18.16 6.51
N GLY A 178 7.10 -18.02 7.51
CA GLY A 178 6.82 -18.97 8.57
C GLY A 178 5.36 -19.40 8.56
N ASP A 179 4.96 -20.21 9.54
CA ASP A 179 3.59 -20.73 9.63
C ASP A 179 2.58 -19.65 10.06
N ASP A 180 2.98 -18.75 10.99
CA ASP A 180 2.11 -17.70 11.55
C ASP A 180 2.64 -16.28 11.28
N ALA A 181 3.71 -16.14 10.53
CA ALA A 181 4.30 -14.84 10.20
C ALA A 181 4.98 -14.83 8.82
N TYR A 182 4.93 -13.66 8.20
CA TYR A 182 5.54 -13.37 6.90
C TYR A 182 6.23 -12.03 6.95
N PHE A 183 7.46 -11.99 6.45
CA PHE A 183 8.24 -10.77 6.35
C PHE A 183 8.75 -10.58 4.93
N TYR A 184 8.59 -9.39 4.41
CA TYR A 184 9.08 -8.97 3.10
C TYR A 184 9.81 -7.65 3.24
N THR A 185 10.95 -7.52 2.58
CA THR A 185 11.60 -6.23 2.38
C THR A 185 12.10 -6.08 0.95
N MET A 186 11.99 -4.86 0.43
CA MET A 186 12.50 -4.47 -0.88
C MET A 186 13.35 -3.21 -0.73
N LYS A 187 14.53 -3.17 -1.36
CA LYS A 187 15.40 -2.00 -1.39
C LYS A 187 15.99 -1.76 -2.80
N ASN A 188 16.17 -0.48 -3.14
CA ASN A 188 16.94 -0.15 -4.34
C ASN A 188 18.43 -0.46 -4.13
N ILE A 189 19.08 -1.11 -5.08
CA ILE A 189 20.52 -1.35 -5.09
C ILE A 189 21.25 -0.18 -5.76
N ASP A 190 20.69 0.32 -6.86
CA ASP A 190 21.23 1.48 -7.56
C ASP A 190 20.68 2.80 -7.02
N LYS A 191 21.37 3.88 -7.35
CA LYS A 191 20.84 5.23 -7.18
C LYS A 191 19.65 5.47 -8.14
N LEU A 192 18.65 6.19 -7.69
CA LEU A 192 17.55 6.63 -8.55
C LEU A 192 17.85 8.03 -9.09
N VAL A 193 17.91 8.15 -10.43
CA VAL A 193 18.26 9.38 -11.13
C VAL A 193 17.04 9.96 -11.82
N TYR A 194 16.53 11.07 -11.29
CA TYR A 194 15.35 11.74 -11.83
C TYR A 194 15.63 12.33 -13.20
N ARG A 195 14.89 11.90 -14.23
CA ARG A 195 14.99 12.34 -15.63
C ARG A 195 16.41 12.29 -16.19
N LYS A 196 17.23 11.35 -15.77
CA LYS A 196 18.64 11.21 -16.16
C LYS A 196 19.52 12.45 -15.83
N LYS A 197 19.06 13.34 -14.93
CA LYS A 197 19.75 14.60 -14.61
C LYS A 197 20.23 14.68 -13.17
N PHE A 198 19.41 14.27 -12.21
CA PHE A 198 19.68 14.47 -10.78
C PHE A 198 19.55 13.16 -10.01
N THR A 199 20.54 12.84 -9.21
CA THR A 199 20.37 11.75 -8.22
C THR A 199 19.38 12.19 -7.17
N ALA A 200 18.18 11.60 -7.17
CA ALA A 200 17.13 11.86 -6.18
C ALA A 200 17.31 10.98 -4.94
N VAL A 201 17.68 9.72 -5.14
CA VAL A 201 17.86 8.73 -4.07
C VAL A 201 19.18 8.02 -4.29
N LYS A 202 20.03 7.91 -3.26
CA LYS A 202 21.23 7.11 -3.30
C LYS A 202 20.90 5.61 -3.28
N ALA A 203 21.91 4.79 -3.59
CA ALA A 203 21.81 3.34 -3.41
C ALA A 203 21.39 2.98 -1.98
N GLU A 204 20.51 2.01 -1.84
CA GLU A 204 19.97 1.48 -0.59
C GLU A 204 19.23 2.49 0.30
N ARG A 205 18.76 3.61 -0.27
CA ARG A 205 18.08 4.68 0.47
C ARG A 205 16.56 4.76 0.21
N MET A 206 16.00 3.77 -0.46
CA MET A 206 14.56 3.54 -0.56
C MET A 206 14.28 2.10 -0.14
N LYS A 207 13.40 1.93 0.84
CA LYS A 207 13.02 0.61 1.35
C LYS A 207 11.52 0.53 1.60
N SER A 208 10.97 -0.67 1.38
CA SER A 208 9.62 -1.03 1.78
C SER A 208 9.67 -2.32 2.57
N CYS A 209 8.97 -2.38 3.69
CA CYS A 209 8.82 -3.58 4.51
C CYS A 209 7.34 -3.91 4.63
N ILE A 210 7.00 -5.18 4.57
CA ILE A 210 5.68 -5.71 4.88
C ILE A 210 5.90 -6.83 5.90
N CYS A 211 5.22 -6.76 7.03
CA CYS A 211 5.11 -7.88 7.95
C CYS A 211 3.64 -8.23 8.15
N VAL A 212 3.34 -9.52 8.08
CA VAL A 212 2.03 -10.06 8.34
C VAL A 212 2.20 -11.12 9.40
N PHE A 213 1.42 -11.06 10.45
CA PHE A 213 1.51 -12.01 11.54
C PHE A 213 0.16 -12.22 12.20
N ARG A 214 0.02 -13.37 12.83
CA ARG A 214 -1.19 -13.73 13.55
C ARG A 214 -1.16 -13.19 14.97
N ASP A 215 -2.28 -12.59 15.38
CA ASP A 215 -2.55 -12.20 16.76
C ASP A 215 -3.93 -12.70 17.17
N GLY A 216 -3.97 -13.81 17.91
CA GLY A 216 -5.21 -14.47 18.29
C GLY A 216 -6.08 -14.81 17.10
N GLU A 217 -7.26 -14.23 17.04
CA GLU A 217 -8.26 -14.44 15.98
C GLU A 217 -8.09 -13.48 14.79
N ASN A 218 -6.98 -12.72 14.72
CA ASN A 218 -6.74 -11.76 13.67
C ASN A 218 -5.40 -11.95 12.97
N TRP A 219 -5.37 -11.57 11.70
CA TRP A 219 -4.16 -11.24 10.96
C TRP A 219 -3.89 -9.75 11.08
N ILE A 220 -2.67 -9.40 11.46
CA ILE A 220 -2.16 -8.03 11.43
C ILE A 220 -1.30 -7.88 10.17
N LEU A 221 -1.75 -7.02 9.25
CA LEU A 221 -1.02 -6.65 8.03
C LEU A 221 -0.42 -5.26 8.27
N TYR A 222 0.88 -5.20 8.39
CA TYR A 222 1.61 -3.96 8.61
C TYR A 222 2.63 -3.73 7.50
N SER A 223 2.60 -2.58 6.88
CA SER A 223 3.59 -2.16 5.91
C SER A 223 4.09 -0.76 6.22
N ILE A 224 5.38 -0.56 6.01
CA ILE A 224 6.01 0.74 6.09
C ILE A 224 7.01 0.90 4.95
N GLY A 225 6.90 2.01 4.25
CA GLY A 225 7.86 2.37 3.23
C GLY A 225 8.51 3.70 3.54
N GLY A 226 9.80 3.79 3.27
CA GLY A 226 10.55 5.00 3.54
C GLY A 226 11.60 5.30 2.47
N VAL A 227 11.87 6.58 2.29
CA VAL A 227 12.92 7.04 1.38
C VAL A 227 13.73 8.17 2.01
N ASN A 228 15.05 8.04 1.92
CA ASN A 228 15.99 9.09 2.28
C ASN A 228 16.50 9.75 0.99
N THR A 229 15.88 10.88 0.62
CA THR A 229 16.18 11.61 -0.61
C THR A 229 17.30 12.62 -0.40
N LEU A 230 18.02 12.93 -1.47
CA LEU A 230 18.88 14.11 -1.50
C LEU A 230 18.02 15.38 -1.55
N ARG A 231 18.47 16.43 -0.87
CA ARG A 231 17.80 17.73 -0.94
C ARG A 231 18.00 18.34 -2.32
N ILE A 232 16.90 18.55 -3.04
CA ILE A 232 16.85 19.30 -4.28
C ILE A 232 15.86 20.44 -4.04
N PHE A 233 16.36 21.57 -3.53
CA PHE A 233 15.63 22.68 -2.92
C PHE A 233 14.33 23.09 -3.67
N PHE A 234 14.32 23.08 -5.00
CA PHE A 234 13.13 23.48 -5.79
C PHE A 234 12.27 22.30 -6.27
N LEU A 235 12.57 21.08 -5.85
CA LEU A 235 11.81 19.86 -6.21
C LEU A 235 11.35 19.06 -4.97
N GLU A 236 11.59 19.56 -3.77
CA GLU A 236 11.41 18.81 -2.53
C GLU A 236 9.98 18.27 -2.39
N ASP A 237 8.97 19.15 -2.45
CA ASP A 237 7.55 18.76 -2.32
C ASP A 237 7.11 17.78 -3.43
N ARG A 238 7.66 17.96 -4.64
CA ARG A 238 7.34 17.07 -5.77
C ARG A 238 7.94 15.68 -5.61
N ILE A 239 9.14 15.60 -5.06
CA ILE A 239 9.82 14.34 -4.78
C ILE A 239 9.11 13.62 -3.64
N GLU A 240 8.76 14.34 -2.56
CA GLU A 240 8.01 13.84 -1.44
C GLU A 240 6.71 13.18 -1.88
N THR A 241 5.78 13.97 -2.44
CA THR A 241 4.48 13.49 -2.93
C THR A 241 4.63 12.31 -3.88
N SER A 242 5.61 12.38 -4.78
CA SER A 242 5.85 11.31 -5.76
C SER A 242 6.28 10.00 -5.10
N PHE A 243 7.17 10.02 -4.10
CA PHE A 243 7.61 8.80 -3.43
C PHE A 243 6.53 8.25 -2.48
N LEU A 244 5.89 9.11 -1.70
CA LEU A 244 4.82 8.70 -0.80
C LEU A 244 3.68 8.01 -1.56
N ASN A 245 3.24 8.58 -2.68
CA ASN A 245 2.18 7.99 -3.48
C ASN A 245 2.59 6.65 -4.10
N ARG A 246 3.87 6.47 -4.48
CA ARG A 246 4.38 5.19 -4.97
C ARG A 246 4.40 4.11 -3.90
N ILE A 247 4.90 4.45 -2.70
CA ILE A 247 4.91 3.53 -1.56
C ILE A 247 3.47 3.09 -1.24
N LYS A 248 2.56 4.05 -1.13
CA LYS A 248 1.14 3.77 -0.87
C LYS A 248 0.52 2.90 -1.95
N SER A 249 0.77 3.21 -3.23
CA SER A 249 0.24 2.44 -4.36
C SER A 249 0.69 0.99 -4.32
N PHE A 250 1.98 0.73 -4.05
CA PHE A 250 2.51 -0.62 -3.93
C PHE A 250 1.85 -1.39 -2.78
N CYS A 251 1.89 -0.83 -1.57
CA CYS A 251 1.37 -1.51 -0.40
C CYS A 251 -0.15 -1.71 -0.47
N ASN A 252 -0.89 -0.69 -0.94
CA ASN A 252 -2.34 -0.82 -1.11
C ASN A 252 -2.69 -1.88 -2.15
N PHE A 253 -1.95 -1.96 -3.27
CA PHE A 253 -2.14 -3.00 -4.26
C PHE A 253 -1.98 -4.39 -3.64
N ILE A 254 -0.91 -4.62 -2.86
CA ILE A 254 -0.68 -5.89 -2.18
C ILE A 254 -1.85 -6.22 -1.24
N PHE A 255 -2.24 -5.29 -0.36
CA PHE A 255 -3.30 -5.52 0.63
C PHE A 255 -4.69 -5.69 0.03
N THR A 256 -4.94 -5.18 -1.17
CA THR A 256 -6.23 -5.34 -1.85
C THR A 256 -6.28 -6.57 -2.77
N LYS A 257 -5.14 -7.10 -3.17
CA LYS A 257 -5.05 -8.26 -4.07
C LYS A 257 -5.14 -9.60 -3.33
N ILE A 258 -4.77 -9.65 -2.06
CA ILE A 258 -4.73 -10.86 -1.22
C ILE A 258 -6.06 -11.15 -0.53
#